data_9feb5dba2a6fcba85d2d64ea1a14d8db
#
_entry.id   9feb5dba2a6fcba85d2d64ea1a14d8db
#
_cell.length_a   1.000
_cell.length_b   1.000
_cell.length_c   1.000
_cell.angle_alpha   90.00
_cell.angle_beta   90.00
_cell.angle_gamma   90.00
#
_symmetry.space_group_name_H-M   'P 1'
#
loop_
_entity.id
_entity.type
_entity.pdbx_description
1 polymer ?
#
loop_
_entity_poly.entity_id
_entity_poly.type
_entity_poly.pdbx_seq_one_letter_code
_entity_poly.pdbx_strand_id
1 'polypeptide(L)'
;MTRADRYPLALLLIFGAVFVALGLAPWYRQDWLLENLLVFIALPLLVRHYRSLRFSNFAYTCLFVFFVLHEIGAHYTYSEVPWREWIAALGGRDDWLPEGRNHYDRFVHFAYGLLILPAAWELIDARMSPRGLWRWLMPLLFMMSHSVIYELVEWLAAEVFGGELGVAYLGTQGDVWDSQKDMALAACGALLGLVLVAIRQRWRGAAATARGAATGTA
;
A
#
# COMPACT_ATOMS: atom_id res chain seq x y z
N MET A 1 21.03 -15.32 -11.36
CA MET A 1 19.76 -14.60 -11.46
C MET A 1 18.90 -15.29 -12.50
N THR A 2 17.75 -15.82 -12.12
CA THR A 2 16.83 -16.52 -13.03
C THR A 2 16.01 -15.50 -13.85
N ARG A 3 15.39 -15.92 -14.97
CA ARG A 3 14.44 -15.04 -15.71
C ARG A 3 13.32 -14.52 -14.79
N ALA A 4 12.92 -15.34 -13.84
CA ALA A 4 11.86 -15.00 -12.90
C ALA A 4 12.26 -13.89 -11.90
N ASP A 5 13.56 -13.68 -11.63
CA ASP A 5 14.04 -12.65 -10.69
C ASP A 5 14.10 -11.25 -11.34
N ARG A 6 14.09 -11.18 -12.68
CA ARG A 6 14.29 -9.91 -13.41
C ARG A 6 13.17 -8.91 -13.14
N TYR A 7 11.93 -9.38 -13.06
CA TYR A 7 10.79 -8.49 -12.89
C TYR A 7 10.76 -7.84 -11.49
N PRO A 8 10.83 -8.58 -10.36
CA PRO A 8 10.90 -7.96 -9.04
C PRO A 8 12.13 -7.06 -8.87
N LEU A 9 13.27 -7.45 -9.44
CA LEU A 9 14.48 -6.62 -9.39
C LEU A 9 14.30 -5.31 -10.17
N ALA A 10 13.68 -5.35 -11.35
CA ALA A 10 13.40 -4.13 -12.12
C ALA A 10 12.50 -3.17 -11.30
N LEU A 11 11.43 -3.67 -10.67
CA LEU A 11 10.57 -2.87 -9.80
C LEU A 11 11.34 -2.28 -8.62
N LEU A 12 12.22 -3.07 -7.98
CA LEU A 12 13.05 -2.61 -6.88
C LEU A 12 14.01 -1.49 -7.30
N LEU A 13 14.66 -1.62 -8.47
CA LEU A 13 15.57 -0.61 -8.99
C LEU A 13 14.84 0.68 -9.39
N ILE A 14 13.68 0.56 -10.03
CA ILE A 14 12.83 1.71 -10.37
C ILE A 14 12.36 2.40 -9.08
N PHE A 15 11.89 1.65 -8.09
CA PHE A 15 11.50 2.21 -6.80
C PHE A 15 12.69 2.90 -6.11
N GLY A 16 13.87 2.29 -6.11
CA GLY A 16 15.08 2.91 -5.57
C GLY A 16 15.41 4.25 -6.24
N ALA A 17 15.24 4.35 -7.56
CA ALA A 17 15.42 5.62 -8.29
C ALA A 17 14.36 6.66 -7.89
N VAL A 18 13.09 6.27 -7.76
CA VAL A 18 11.99 7.14 -7.30
C VAL A 18 12.25 7.61 -5.86
N PHE A 19 12.60 6.68 -4.97
CA PHE A 19 12.93 6.96 -3.56
C PHE A 19 14.05 8.01 -3.44
N VAL A 20 15.14 7.82 -4.19
CA VAL A 20 16.26 8.78 -4.19
C VAL A 20 15.79 10.12 -4.75
N ALA A 21 15.10 10.14 -5.89
CA ALA A 21 14.66 11.37 -6.54
C ALA A 21 13.75 12.20 -5.62
N LEU A 22 12.75 11.57 -4.98
CA LEU A 22 11.82 12.25 -4.06
C LEU A 22 12.49 12.59 -2.71
N GLY A 23 13.46 11.79 -2.27
CA GLY A 23 14.19 12.02 -1.02
C GLY A 23 15.30 13.09 -1.10
N LEU A 24 15.72 13.54 -2.30
CA LEU A 24 16.78 14.56 -2.44
C LEU A 24 16.36 15.93 -1.87
N ALA A 25 15.13 16.36 -2.14
CA ALA A 25 14.61 17.66 -1.71
C ALA A 25 13.13 17.57 -1.28
N PRO A 26 12.80 16.77 -0.25
CA PRO A 26 11.44 16.74 0.27
C PRO A 26 11.10 18.11 0.90
N TRP A 27 9.82 18.47 0.92
CA TRP A 27 9.37 19.74 1.46
C TRP A 27 9.75 19.89 2.93
N TYR A 28 9.56 18.84 3.73
CA TYR A 28 9.97 18.78 5.14
C TYR A 28 10.77 17.50 5.39
N ARG A 29 12.07 17.66 5.62
CA ARG A 29 12.99 16.51 5.76
C ARG A 29 12.71 15.65 6.98
N GLN A 30 12.24 16.25 8.06
CA GLN A 30 11.94 15.52 9.29
C GLN A 30 10.70 14.66 9.10
N ASP A 31 9.64 15.21 8.50
CA ASP A 31 8.42 14.48 8.15
C ASP A 31 8.73 13.35 7.19
N TRP A 32 9.50 13.61 6.13
CA TRP A 32 9.93 12.59 5.18
C TRP A 32 10.65 11.43 5.86
N LEU A 33 11.53 11.69 6.86
CA LEU A 33 12.21 10.64 7.60
C LEU A 33 11.25 9.82 8.47
N LEU A 34 10.28 10.46 9.12
CA LEU A 34 9.27 9.79 9.94
C LEU A 34 8.34 8.92 9.08
N GLU A 35 7.85 9.46 7.97
CA GLU A 35 7.01 8.74 7.01
C GLU A 35 7.73 7.51 6.46
N ASN A 36 9.01 7.63 6.16
CA ASN A 36 9.81 6.54 5.60
C ASN A 36 10.28 5.50 6.62
N LEU A 37 9.97 5.62 7.91
CA LEU A 37 10.35 4.63 8.91
C LEU A 37 9.84 3.22 8.56
N LEU A 38 8.61 3.11 8.08
CA LEU A 38 8.05 1.83 7.63
C LEU A 38 8.72 1.31 6.37
N VAL A 39 9.09 2.17 5.42
CA VAL A 39 9.83 1.77 4.21
C VAL A 39 11.20 1.24 4.58
N PHE A 40 11.91 1.89 5.52
CA PHE A 40 13.21 1.43 6.02
C PHE A 40 13.15 0.07 6.73
N ILE A 41 11.99 -0.33 7.23
CA ILE A 41 11.76 -1.65 7.84
C ILE A 41 11.27 -2.64 6.78
N ALA A 42 10.21 -2.30 6.05
CA ALA A 42 9.52 -3.21 5.15
C ALA A 42 10.39 -3.62 3.95
N LEU A 43 11.10 -2.68 3.33
CA LEU A 43 11.89 -2.96 2.13
C LEU A 43 13.05 -3.92 2.40
N PRO A 44 13.90 -3.73 3.44
CA PRO A 44 14.92 -4.72 3.81
C PRO A 44 14.35 -6.09 4.15
N LEU A 45 13.19 -6.15 4.83
CA LEU A 45 12.52 -7.41 5.13
C LEU A 45 12.06 -8.12 3.84
N LEU A 46 11.47 -7.41 2.89
CA LEU A 46 11.08 -7.95 1.58
C LEU A 46 12.28 -8.51 0.81
N VAL A 47 13.39 -7.78 0.78
CA VAL A 47 14.63 -8.19 0.13
C VAL A 47 15.24 -9.42 0.82
N ARG A 48 15.35 -9.40 2.16
CA ARG A 48 15.90 -10.51 2.95
C ARG A 48 15.11 -11.80 2.77
N HIS A 49 13.79 -11.69 2.75
CA HIS A 49 12.90 -12.85 2.67
C HIS A 49 12.50 -13.23 1.23
N TYR A 50 13.01 -12.55 0.23
CA TYR A 50 12.69 -12.79 -1.18
C TYR A 50 12.79 -14.27 -1.60
N ARG A 51 13.84 -14.97 -1.14
CA ARG A 51 14.07 -16.40 -1.48
C ARG A 51 13.16 -17.36 -0.70
N SER A 52 12.80 -17.02 0.52
CA SER A 52 11.97 -17.84 1.40
C SER A 52 10.47 -17.60 1.21
N LEU A 53 10.10 -16.43 0.69
CA LEU A 53 8.73 -16.02 0.38
C LEU A 53 8.73 -15.18 -0.89
N ARG A 54 8.54 -15.87 -2.01
CA ARG A 54 8.48 -15.21 -3.30
C ARG A 54 7.04 -14.90 -3.65
N PHE A 55 6.71 -13.62 -3.73
CA PHE A 55 5.41 -13.16 -4.18
C PHE A 55 5.24 -13.33 -5.69
N SER A 56 3.99 -13.35 -6.13
CA SER A 56 3.67 -13.25 -7.56
C SER A 56 4.07 -11.87 -8.12
N ASN A 57 4.30 -11.81 -9.43
CA ASN A 57 4.57 -10.53 -10.09
C ASN A 57 3.44 -9.51 -9.87
N PHE A 58 2.20 -9.97 -9.75
CA PHE A 58 1.06 -9.10 -9.45
C PHE A 58 1.19 -8.48 -8.05
N ALA A 59 1.50 -9.27 -7.03
CA ALA A 59 1.71 -8.75 -5.68
C ALA A 59 2.90 -7.78 -5.62
N TYR A 60 4.01 -8.08 -6.32
CA TYR A 60 5.12 -7.13 -6.43
C TYR A 60 4.75 -5.84 -7.15
N THR A 61 3.91 -5.90 -8.21
CA THR A 61 3.42 -4.68 -8.87
C THR A 61 2.55 -3.86 -7.92
N CYS A 62 1.66 -4.50 -7.18
CA CYS A 62 0.80 -3.82 -6.21
C CYS A 62 1.63 -3.15 -5.10
N LEU A 63 2.62 -3.87 -4.53
CA LEU A 63 3.57 -3.30 -3.57
C LEU A 63 4.32 -2.10 -4.14
N PHE A 64 4.85 -2.22 -5.36
CA PHE A 64 5.57 -1.14 -6.04
C PHE A 64 4.70 0.11 -6.20
N VAL A 65 3.47 -0.05 -6.70
CA VAL A 65 2.55 1.07 -6.89
C VAL A 65 2.24 1.74 -5.55
N PHE A 66 1.96 0.95 -4.51
CA PHE A 66 1.71 1.49 -3.18
C PHE A 66 2.92 2.28 -2.65
N PHE A 67 4.12 1.72 -2.70
CA PHE A 67 5.31 2.42 -2.21
C PHE A 67 5.61 3.69 -3.00
N VAL A 68 5.34 3.74 -4.30
CA VAL A 68 5.46 4.99 -5.08
C VAL A 68 4.44 6.04 -4.63
N LEU A 69 3.19 5.64 -4.39
CA LEU A 69 2.18 6.57 -3.85
C LEU A 69 2.57 7.08 -2.46
N HIS A 70 3.07 6.21 -1.60
CA HIS A 70 3.56 6.58 -0.28
C HIS A 70 4.71 7.59 -0.37
N GLU A 71 5.72 7.35 -1.23
CA GLU A 71 6.85 8.27 -1.41
C GLU A 71 6.43 9.65 -1.93
N ILE A 72 5.41 9.71 -2.78
CA ILE A 72 4.82 10.98 -3.21
C ILE A 72 4.21 11.70 -2.00
N GLY A 73 3.45 11.00 -1.16
CA GLY A 73 2.90 11.54 0.08
C GLY A 73 3.99 12.06 1.01
N ALA A 74 4.99 11.24 1.28
CA ALA A 74 6.11 11.58 2.15
C ALA A 74 6.91 12.80 1.64
N HIS A 75 7.12 12.92 0.32
CA HIS A 75 7.80 14.06 -0.29
C HIS A 75 7.09 15.39 -0.01
N TYR A 76 5.76 15.41 -0.09
CA TYR A 76 4.91 16.59 0.09
C TYR A 76 4.26 16.69 1.47
N THR A 77 4.63 15.80 2.42
CA THR A 77 3.97 15.68 3.74
C THR A 77 2.45 15.46 3.65
N TYR A 78 2.00 14.57 2.78
CA TYR A 78 0.61 14.13 2.50
C TYR A 78 -0.42 15.26 2.36
N SER A 79 -0.56 16.14 3.37
CA SER A 79 -1.52 17.25 3.38
C SER A 79 -1.24 18.34 2.34
N GLU A 80 -0.03 18.38 1.78
CA GLU A 80 0.40 19.39 0.82
C GLU A 80 0.66 18.83 -0.60
N VAL A 81 0.30 17.57 -0.85
CA VAL A 81 0.33 17.00 -2.22
C VAL A 81 -0.56 17.84 -3.14
N PRO A 82 -0.09 18.29 -4.32
CA PRO A 82 -0.89 19.07 -5.26
C PRO A 82 -1.97 18.21 -5.95
N TRP A 83 -2.81 17.56 -5.15
CA TRP A 83 -3.78 16.56 -5.55
C TRP A 83 -4.89 17.13 -6.44
N ARG A 84 -5.39 18.32 -6.07
CA ARG A 84 -6.45 19.01 -6.82
C ARG A 84 -5.97 19.48 -8.18
N GLU A 85 -4.76 20.02 -8.23
CA GLU A 85 -4.10 20.47 -9.45
C GLU A 85 -3.90 19.31 -10.43
N TRP A 86 -3.52 18.13 -9.92
CA TRP A 86 -3.34 16.94 -10.76
C TRP A 86 -4.67 16.41 -11.29
N ILE A 87 -5.72 16.38 -10.47
CA ILE A 87 -7.07 16.01 -10.92
C ILE A 87 -7.53 16.97 -12.01
N ALA A 88 -7.38 18.28 -11.81
CA ALA A 88 -7.77 19.30 -12.78
C ALA A 88 -6.97 19.19 -14.09
N ALA A 89 -5.65 18.96 -14.00
CA ALA A 89 -4.79 18.77 -15.18
C ALA A 89 -5.17 17.54 -16.01
N LEU A 90 -5.73 16.51 -15.37
CA LEU A 90 -6.25 15.31 -16.04
C LEU A 90 -7.69 15.48 -16.54
N GLY A 91 -8.26 16.68 -16.46
CA GLY A 91 -9.65 16.97 -16.85
C GLY A 91 -10.68 16.42 -15.87
N GLY A 92 -10.25 16.00 -14.69
CA GLY A 92 -11.14 15.55 -13.62
C GLY A 92 -11.82 16.72 -12.92
N ARG A 93 -12.91 16.40 -12.20
CA ARG A 93 -13.64 17.35 -11.35
C ARG A 93 -13.43 16.93 -9.90
N ASP A 94 -13.13 17.90 -9.05
CA ASP A 94 -12.95 17.71 -7.62
C ASP A 94 -14.04 18.37 -6.76
N ASP A 95 -15.07 18.93 -7.42
CA ASP A 95 -16.20 19.60 -6.80
C ASP A 95 -17.08 18.66 -5.92
N TRP A 96 -16.90 17.35 -6.04
CA TRP A 96 -17.51 16.34 -5.16
C TRP A 96 -16.70 16.07 -3.87
N LEU A 97 -15.47 16.59 -3.79
CA LEU A 97 -14.65 16.49 -2.60
C LEU A 97 -14.92 17.69 -1.68
N PRO A 98 -15.06 17.49 -0.38
CA PRO A 98 -15.20 18.59 0.58
C PRO A 98 -14.06 19.62 0.42
N GLU A 99 -14.42 20.90 0.50
CA GLU A 99 -13.45 21.99 0.50
C GLU A 99 -12.62 22.00 1.81
N GLY A 100 -11.43 22.59 1.75
CA GLY A 100 -10.60 22.84 2.92
C GLY A 100 -9.76 21.66 3.41
N ARG A 101 -9.82 20.50 2.73
CA ARG A 101 -8.96 19.35 3.06
C ARG A 101 -8.27 18.79 1.81
N ASN A 102 -7.01 18.40 1.95
CA ASN A 102 -6.33 17.52 1.00
C ASN A 102 -6.73 16.07 1.28
N HIS A 103 -7.21 15.36 0.27
CA HIS A 103 -7.69 13.98 0.40
C HIS A 103 -6.65 12.93 -0.03
N TYR A 104 -5.40 13.33 -0.29
CA TYR A 104 -4.36 12.42 -0.74
C TYR A 104 -4.07 11.34 0.30
N ASP A 105 -3.97 11.70 1.54
CA ASP A 105 -3.80 10.79 2.67
C ASP A 105 -4.88 9.69 2.69
N ARG A 106 -6.14 10.08 2.69
CA ARG A 106 -7.28 9.15 2.60
C ARG A 106 -7.23 8.22 1.39
N PHE A 107 -6.81 8.76 0.25
CA PHE A 107 -6.59 7.95 -0.95
C PHE A 107 -5.48 6.91 -0.73
N VAL A 108 -4.38 7.27 -0.08
CA VAL A 108 -3.28 6.34 0.20
C VAL A 108 -3.70 5.27 1.21
N HIS A 109 -4.49 5.59 2.24
CA HIS A 109 -5.06 4.59 3.14
C HIS A 109 -5.96 3.58 2.41
N PHE A 110 -6.82 4.04 1.51
CA PHE A 110 -7.59 3.15 0.63
C PHE A 110 -6.68 2.31 -0.27
N ALA A 111 -5.68 2.94 -0.90
CA ALA A 111 -4.70 2.27 -1.76
C ALA A 111 -3.86 1.25 -0.98
N TYR A 112 -3.51 1.54 0.27
CA TYR A 112 -2.86 0.59 1.18
C TYR A 112 -3.69 -0.69 1.30
N GLY A 113 -4.96 -0.56 1.68
CA GLY A 113 -5.85 -1.71 1.79
C GLY A 113 -5.93 -2.53 0.50
N LEU A 114 -6.12 -1.85 -0.62
CA LEU A 114 -6.29 -2.46 -1.94
C LEU A 114 -5.01 -3.15 -2.45
N LEU A 115 -3.88 -2.45 -2.37
CA LEU A 115 -2.64 -2.84 -3.05
C LEU A 115 -1.73 -3.72 -2.18
N ILE A 116 -1.78 -3.61 -0.86
CA ILE A 116 -0.98 -4.47 0.03
C ILE A 116 -1.64 -5.82 0.26
N LEU A 117 -2.97 -5.89 0.19
CA LEU A 117 -3.71 -7.12 0.45
C LEU A 117 -3.26 -8.32 -0.39
N PRO A 118 -2.97 -8.22 -1.71
CA PRO A 118 -2.48 -9.37 -2.48
C PRO A 118 -1.19 -9.98 -1.92
N ALA A 119 -0.26 -9.16 -1.43
CA ALA A 119 0.97 -9.64 -0.79
C ALA A 119 0.68 -10.24 0.60
N ALA A 120 -0.19 -9.60 1.39
CA ALA A 120 -0.63 -10.13 2.68
C ALA A 120 -1.33 -11.48 2.52
N TRP A 121 -2.18 -11.62 1.50
CA TRP A 121 -2.81 -12.89 1.14
C TRP A 121 -1.77 -13.99 0.86
N GLU A 122 -0.81 -13.71 -0.03
CA GLU A 122 0.22 -14.67 -0.41
C GLU A 122 1.14 -15.03 0.78
N LEU A 123 1.44 -14.07 1.66
CA LEU A 123 2.18 -14.29 2.90
C LEU A 123 1.45 -15.25 3.83
N ILE A 124 0.18 -14.97 4.11
CA ILE A 124 -0.64 -15.76 5.04
C ILE A 124 -0.91 -17.16 4.48
N ASP A 125 -1.22 -17.27 3.20
CA ASP A 125 -1.41 -18.57 2.54
C ASP A 125 -0.14 -19.43 2.61
N ALA A 126 1.03 -18.84 2.40
CA ALA A 126 2.32 -19.52 2.44
C ALA A 126 2.78 -19.93 3.86
N ARG A 127 2.44 -19.17 4.90
CA ARG A 127 2.94 -19.37 6.26
C ARG A 127 1.96 -20.08 7.18
N MET A 128 0.67 -19.89 6.97
CA MET A 128 -0.38 -20.38 7.86
C MET A 128 -1.32 -21.39 7.17
N SER A 129 -1.40 -21.36 5.84
CA SER A 129 -2.28 -22.25 5.03
C SER A 129 -3.73 -22.32 5.56
N PRO A 130 -4.39 -21.19 5.84
CA PRO A 130 -5.71 -21.17 6.44
C PRO A 130 -6.76 -21.75 5.48
N ARG A 131 -7.81 -22.37 6.04
CA ARG A 131 -8.86 -23.06 5.29
C ARG A 131 -10.24 -22.43 5.50
N GLY A 132 -11.16 -22.65 4.56
CA GLY A 132 -12.53 -22.15 4.64
C GLY A 132 -12.60 -20.64 4.78
N LEU A 133 -13.45 -20.16 5.69
CA LEU A 133 -13.62 -18.73 5.97
C LEU A 133 -12.31 -18.05 6.40
N TRP A 134 -11.48 -18.75 7.17
CA TRP A 134 -10.23 -18.17 7.68
C TRP A 134 -9.24 -17.77 6.57
N ARG A 135 -9.31 -18.41 5.42
CA ARG A 135 -8.47 -18.05 4.26
C ARG A 135 -8.74 -16.62 3.77
N TRP A 136 -9.98 -16.13 3.97
CA TRP A 136 -10.39 -14.78 3.58
C TRP A 136 -10.30 -13.80 4.74
N LEU A 137 -10.65 -14.25 5.91
CA LEU A 137 -10.69 -13.38 7.09
C LEU A 137 -9.30 -13.02 7.62
N MET A 138 -8.34 -13.95 7.63
CA MET A 138 -6.99 -13.71 8.14
C MET A 138 -6.25 -12.58 7.42
N PRO A 139 -6.20 -12.52 6.07
CA PRO A 139 -5.58 -11.38 5.39
C PRO A 139 -6.28 -10.06 5.70
N LEU A 140 -7.61 -10.04 5.80
CA LEU A 140 -8.37 -8.85 6.18
C LEU A 140 -8.02 -8.38 7.59
N LEU A 141 -8.05 -9.27 8.58
CA LEU A 141 -7.68 -8.95 9.96
C LEU A 141 -6.23 -8.48 10.06
N PHE A 142 -5.32 -9.08 9.29
CA PHE A 142 -3.93 -8.64 9.21
C PHE A 142 -3.83 -7.20 8.70
N MET A 143 -4.53 -6.86 7.62
CA MET A 143 -4.56 -5.50 7.09
C MET A 143 -5.15 -4.50 8.09
N MET A 144 -6.28 -4.86 8.73
CA MET A 144 -6.90 -4.03 9.76
C MET A 144 -5.97 -3.78 10.95
N SER A 145 -5.29 -4.84 11.43
CA SER A 145 -4.35 -4.71 12.54
C SER A 145 -3.20 -3.77 12.21
N HIS A 146 -2.67 -3.83 10.99
CA HIS A 146 -1.59 -2.93 10.56
C HIS A 146 -2.07 -1.50 10.42
N SER A 147 -3.28 -1.27 9.90
CA SER A 147 -3.87 0.07 9.84
C SER A 147 -4.02 0.68 11.24
N VAL A 148 -4.53 -0.08 12.21
CA VAL A 148 -4.61 0.38 13.61
C VAL A 148 -3.23 0.67 14.21
N ILE A 149 -2.24 -0.21 13.97
CA ILE A 149 -0.87 0.00 14.47
C ILE A 149 -0.27 1.26 13.86
N TYR A 150 -0.51 1.53 12.58
CA TYR A 150 -0.01 2.73 11.91
C TYR A 150 -0.56 4.00 12.56
N GLU A 151 -1.88 4.10 12.74
CA GLU A 151 -2.52 5.23 13.43
C GLU A 151 -2.02 5.44 14.87
N LEU A 152 -1.75 4.33 15.59
CA LEU A 152 -1.16 4.41 16.93
C LEU A 152 0.29 4.92 16.88
N VAL A 153 1.06 4.56 15.86
CA VAL A 153 2.42 5.07 15.66
C VAL A 153 2.39 6.56 15.33
N GLU A 154 1.48 7.01 14.47
CA GLU A 154 1.29 8.44 14.16
C GLU A 154 0.93 9.24 15.39
N TRP A 155 -0.06 8.78 16.17
CA TRP A 155 -0.44 9.41 17.43
C TRP A 155 0.75 9.47 18.40
N LEU A 156 1.46 8.36 18.60
CA LEU A 156 2.62 8.32 19.51
C LEU A 156 3.75 9.25 19.04
N ALA A 157 4.02 9.30 17.73
CA ALA A 157 5.02 10.20 17.17
C ALA A 157 4.63 11.67 17.40
N ALA A 158 3.35 12.01 17.22
CA ALA A 158 2.85 13.35 17.49
C ALA A 158 2.99 13.75 18.97
N GLU A 159 2.73 12.83 19.90
CA GLU A 159 2.93 13.05 21.34
C GLU A 159 4.41 13.23 21.71
N VAL A 160 5.30 12.45 21.07
CA VAL A 160 6.75 12.48 21.38
C VAL A 160 7.43 13.71 20.77
N PHE A 161 7.15 14.00 19.51
CA PHE A 161 7.79 15.15 18.83
C PHE A 161 7.09 16.45 19.12
N GLY A 162 5.77 16.44 19.35
CA GLY A 162 4.98 17.61 19.73
C GLY A 162 4.98 18.75 18.73
N GLY A 163 4.37 19.88 19.12
CA GLY A 163 4.38 21.13 18.36
C GLY A 163 3.91 21.02 16.91
N GLU A 164 4.45 21.85 16.05
CA GLU A 164 4.05 21.91 14.65
C GLU A 164 4.40 20.61 13.88
N LEU A 165 5.53 19.96 14.20
CA LEU A 165 5.93 18.71 13.57
C LEU A 165 4.94 17.58 13.88
N GLY A 166 4.52 17.45 15.14
CA GLY A 166 3.54 16.43 15.52
C GLY A 166 2.18 16.64 14.86
N VAL A 167 1.72 17.89 14.75
CA VAL A 167 0.46 18.24 14.07
C VAL A 167 0.54 17.97 12.58
N ALA A 168 1.67 18.32 11.94
CA ALA A 168 1.89 18.08 10.52
C ALA A 168 1.91 16.57 10.21
N TYR A 169 2.62 15.79 11.02
CA TYR A 169 2.74 14.34 10.86
C TYR A 169 1.39 13.61 11.05
N LEU A 170 0.56 14.03 12.01
CA LEU A 170 -0.79 13.49 12.19
C LEU A 170 -1.71 13.75 10.97
N GLY A 171 -1.45 14.80 10.20
CA GLY A 171 -2.19 15.09 8.98
C GLY A 171 -3.70 15.32 9.15
N THR A 172 -4.20 15.53 10.37
CA THR A 172 -5.64 15.57 10.68
C THR A 172 -6.39 16.68 9.97
N GLN A 173 -5.71 17.78 9.63
CA GLN A 173 -6.31 18.94 8.94
C GLN A 173 -7.64 19.40 9.58
N GLY A 174 -7.73 19.28 10.93
CA GLY A 174 -8.91 19.66 11.72
C GLY A 174 -10.03 18.60 11.79
N ASP A 175 -9.88 17.42 11.22
CA ASP A 175 -10.85 16.33 11.32
C ASP A 175 -10.57 15.47 12.56
N VAL A 176 -11.41 15.57 13.58
CA VAL A 176 -11.28 14.81 14.83
C VAL A 176 -11.48 13.29 14.66
N TRP A 177 -12.02 12.85 13.53
CA TRP A 177 -12.28 11.44 13.19
C TRP A 177 -11.33 10.93 12.11
N ASP A 178 -10.20 11.59 11.90
CA ASP A 178 -9.27 11.29 10.81
C ASP A 178 -8.80 9.83 10.86
N SER A 179 -8.15 9.43 11.93
CA SER A 179 -7.65 8.07 12.12
C SER A 179 -8.72 7.00 11.90
N GLN A 180 -9.96 7.23 12.37
CA GLN A 180 -11.06 6.28 12.19
C GLN A 180 -11.50 6.19 10.72
N LYS A 181 -11.50 7.32 10.00
CA LYS A 181 -11.85 7.36 8.58
C LYS A 181 -10.77 6.70 7.73
N ASP A 182 -9.52 6.88 8.07
CA ASP A 182 -8.38 6.30 7.38
C ASP A 182 -8.30 4.79 7.60
N MET A 183 -8.52 4.30 8.83
CA MET A 183 -8.73 2.88 9.09
C MET A 183 -9.92 2.30 8.32
N ALA A 184 -11.04 3.02 8.21
CA ALA A 184 -12.22 2.58 7.46
C ALA A 184 -11.94 2.50 5.95
N LEU A 185 -11.20 3.47 5.39
CA LEU A 185 -10.79 3.47 4.00
C LEU A 185 -9.81 2.33 3.69
N ALA A 186 -8.85 2.07 4.59
CA ALA A 186 -7.97 0.92 4.50
C ALA A 186 -8.76 -0.40 4.51
N ALA A 187 -9.79 -0.51 5.36
CA ALA A 187 -10.69 -1.67 5.38
C ALA A 187 -11.47 -1.82 4.06
N CYS A 188 -12.03 -0.73 3.53
CA CYS A 188 -12.72 -0.74 2.24
C CYS A 188 -11.79 -1.16 1.10
N GLY A 189 -10.58 -0.62 1.06
CA GLY A 189 -9.54 -1.03 0.12
C GLY A 189 -9.20 -2.51 0.23
N ALA A 190 -9.04 -3.03 1.45
CA ALA A 190 -8.74 -4.43 1.70
C ALA A 190 -9.87 -5.36 1.26
N LEU A 191 -11.13 -4.99 1.50
CA LEU A 191 -12.30 -5.75 1.02
C LEU A 191 -12.32 -5.83 -0.51
N LEU A 192 -12.06 -4.72 -1.19
CA LEU A 192 -11.95 -4.70 -2.65
C LEU A 192 -10.74 -5.53 -3.13
N GLY A 193 -9.63 -5.46 -2.42
CA GLY A 193 -8.45 -6.29 -2.67
C GLY A 193 -8.74 -7.79 -2.57
N LEU A 194 -9.56 -8.22 -1.60
CA LEU A 194 -10.05 -9.61 -1.51
C LEU A 194 -10.85 -10.02 -2.76
N VAL A 195 -11.72 -9.13 -3.24
CA VAL A 195 -12.48 -9.39 -4.48
C VAL A 195 -11.53 -9.57 -5.67
N LEU A 196 -10.52 -8.71 -5.81
CA LEU A 196 -9.52 -8.84 -6.87
C LEU A 196 -8.73 -10.15 -6.78
N VAL A 197 -8.31 -10.55 -5.57
CA VAL A 197 -7.65 -11.83 -5.34
C VAL A 197 -8.57 -13.00 -5.74
N ALA A 198 -9.85 -12.96 -5.35
CA ALA A 198 -10.83 -13.99 -5.69
C ALA A 198 -11.04 -14.12 -7.21
N ILE A 199 -11.22 -13.00 -7.91
CA ILE A 199 -11.35 -12.96 -9.37
C ILE A 199 -10.11 -13.57 -10.03
N ARG A 200 -8.93 -13.15 -9.60
CA ARG A 200 -7.66 -13.65 -10.14
C ARG A 200 -7.48 -15.15 -9.94
N GLN A 201 -7.85 -15.67 -8.77
CA GLN A 201 -7.79 -17.12 -8.49
C GLN A 201 -8.73 -17.90 -9.40
N ARG A 202 -9.95 -17.43 -9.64
CA ARG A 202 -10.91 -18.06 -10.57
C ARG A 202 -10.34 -18.11 -11.99
N TRP A 203 -9.77 -17.02 -12.49
CA TRP A 203 -9.18 -16.99 -13.84
C TRP A 203 -7.98 -17.92 -13.98
N ARG A 204 -7.13 -18.02 -12.96
CA ARG A 204 -5.99 -18.95 -12.96
C ARG A 204 -6.47 -20.41 -12.95
N GLY A 205 -7.49 -20.74 -12.17
CA GLY A 205 -8.11 -22.06 -12.15
C GLY A 205 -8.70 -22.44 -13.52
N ALA A 206 -9.48 -21.55 -14.12
CA ALA A 206 -10.05 -21.77 -15.46
C ALA A 206 -8.98 -21.97 -16.54
N ALA A 207 -7.91 -21.16 -16.51
CA ALA A 207 -6.80 -21.29 -17.46
C ALA A 207 -6.01 -22.60 -17.29
N ALA A 208 -5.86 -23.09 -16.06
CA ALA A 208 -5.21 -24.37 -15.78
C ALA A 208 -6.05 -25.55 -16.30
N THR A 209 -7.37 -25.52 -16.07
CA THR A 209 -8.31 -26.54 -16.57
C THR A 209 -8.33 -26.60 -18.10
N ALA A 210 -8.37 -25.43 -18.76
CA ALA A 210 -8.36 -25.34 -20.22
C ALA A 210 -7.05 -25.92 -20.83
N ARG A 211 -5.90 -25.67 -20.19
CA ARG A 211 -4.63 -26.25 -20.63
C ARG A 211 -4.56 -27.76 -20.44
N GLY A 212 -5.06 -28.27 -19.31
CA GLY A 212 -5.14 -29.71 -19.04
C GLY A 212 -6.02 -30.44 -20.05
N ALA A 213 -7.14 -29.85 -20.47
CA ALA A 213 -8.01 -30.39 -21.49
C ALA A 213 -7.37 -30.43 -22.88
N ALA A 214 -6.56 -29.41 -23.23
CA ALA A 214 -5.85 -29.33 -24.52
C ALA A 214 -4.69 -30.32 -24.62
N THR A 215 -4.07 -30.73 -23.51
CA THR A 215 -2.96 -31.70 -23.50
C THR A 215 -3.41 -33.16 -23.31
N GLY A 216 -4.64 -33.40 -22.89
CA GLY A 216 -5.19 -34.74 -22.65
C GLY A 216 -5.87 -35.40 -23.87
N THR A 217 -5.83 -34.75 -25.05
CA THR A 217 -6.44 -35.26 -26.31
C THR A 217 -5.39 -35.74 -27.34
N ALA A 218 -4.20 -36.14 -26.89
CA ALA A 218 -3.13 -36.69 -27.76
C ALA A 218 -2.88 -38.17 -27.41
#